data_3c559c6a2a4b1ae4a583109dfcc2234d
#
_entry.id   3c559c6a2a4b1ae4a583109dfcc2234d
#
_cell.length_a   1.000
_cell.length_b   1.000
_cell.length_c   1.000
_cell.angle_alpha   90.00
_cell.angle_beta   90.00
_cell.angle_gamma   90.00
#
_symmetry.space_group_name_H-M   'P 1'
#
loop_
_entity.id
_entity.type
_entity.pdbx_description
1 polymer ?
#
loop_
_entity_poly.entity_id
_entity_poly.type
_entity_poly.pdbx_seq_one_letter_code
_entity_poly.pdbx_strand_id
1 'polypeptide(L)'
;MILALLPEVGVGTIRLGMSAGEAVGVARELGFASSYSPDHGEAPGQVLCEHGGSGTSFTLGFTKGALTDIHLYRFRVEDADVTVVLDGLDVFRTPSEELLERLAERGHAVEQNDSGVDTLPELKVVVSNESSFEYPMDEEGDPIHFDYVLVTSVDFGPRGD
;
A
#
# COMPACT_ATOMS: atom_id res chain seq x y z
N MET A 1 -11.23 -11.07 -0.85
CA MET A 1 -11.23 -9.62 -0.57
C MET A 1 -10.41 -8.90 -1.62
N ILE A 2 -11.00 -7.91 -2.24
CA ILE A 2 -10.31 -7.10 -3.24
C ILE A 2 -10.08 -5.70 -2.68
N LEU A 3 -8.82 -5.27 -2.66
CA LEU A 3 -8.44 -3.93 -2.22
C LEU A 3 -7.98 -3.13 -3.43
N ALA A 4 -8.83 -2.26 -3.93
CA ALA A 4 -8.49 -1.42 -5.08
C ALA A 4 -7.70 -0.21 -4.60
N LEU A 5 -6.52 0.00 -5.19
CA LEU A 5 -5.75 1.20 -4.96
C LEU A 5 -6.36 2.31 -5.80
N LEU A 6 -6.85 3.34 -5.16
CA LEU A 6 -7.49 4.48 -5.82
C LEU A 6 -6.58 5.69 -5.64
N PRO A 7 -5.74 5.99 -6.66
CA PRO A 7 -4.78 7.09 -6.55
C PRO A 7 -5.41 8.39 -6.06
N GLU A 8 -4.78 9.04 -5.09
CA GLU A 8 -5.24 10.27 -4.46
C GLU A 8 -6.58 10.16 -3.71
N VAL A 9 -7.18 8.97 -3.68
CA VAL A 9 -8.49 8.75 -3.04
C VAL A 9 -8.38 7.85 -1.82
N GLY A 10 -7.72 6.70 -1.96
CA GLY A 10 -7.58 5.75 -0.86
C GLY A 10 -7.35 4.32 -1.31
N VAL A 11 -7.70 3.38 -0.45
CA VAL A 11 -7.59 1.94 -0.71
C VAL A 11 -8.92 1.29 -0.32
N GLY A 12 -9.55 0.63 -1.26
CA GLY A 12 -10.87 0.03 -1.04
C GLY A 12 -11.88 1.09 -0.60
N THR A 13 -12.47 0.91 0.56
CA THR A 13 -13.41 1.89 1.13
C THR A 13 -12.76 2.85 2.13
N ILE A 14 -11.45 2.69 2.39
CA ILE A 14 -10.70 3.61 3.23
C ILE A 14 -10.35 4.83 2.39
N ARG A 15 -10.68 6.03 2.87
CA ARG A 15 -10.48 7.26 2.11
C ARG A 15 -9.48 8.19 2.78
N LEU A 16 -8.58 8.75 1.98
CA LEU A 16 -7.69 9.81 2.46
C LEU A 16 -8.56 10.96 2.95
N GLY A 17 -8.16 11.59 4.04
CA GLY A 17 -8.93 12.64 4.69
C GLY A 17 -9.81 12.18 5.84
N MET A 18 -10.02 10.87 5.98
CA MET A 18 -10.79 10.33 7.10
C MET A 18 -10.10 10.59 8.44
N SER A 19 -10.89 10.70 9.51
CA SER A 19 -10.35 10.71 10.86
C SER A 19 -9.85 9.32 11.23
N ALA A 20 -9.05 9.21 12.30
CA ALA A 20 -8.56 7.93 12.76
C ALA A 20 -9.72 6.98 13.10
N GLY A 21 -10.73 7.47 13.78
CA GLY A 21 -11.89 6.65 14.15
C GLY A 21 -12.63 6.12 12.93
N GLU A 22 -12.82 6.96 11.92
CA GLU A 22 -13.49 6.54 10.68
C GLU A 22 -12.66 5.51 9.91
N ALA A 23 -11.37 5.79 9.72
CA ALA A 23 -10.48 4.90 8.97
C ALA A 23 -10.33 3.54 9.65
N VAL A 24 -10.13 3.52 10.96
CA VAL A 24 -10.02 2.27 11.72
C VAL A 24 -11.34 1.50 11.71
N GLY A 25 -12.46 2.21 11.77
CA GLY A 25 -13.80 1.58 11.69
C GLY A 25 -13.97 0.84 10.36
N VAL A 26 -13.58 1.47 9.25
CA VAL A 26 -13.65 0.84 7.93
C VAL A 26 -12.69 -0.35 7.86
N ALA A 27 -11.48 -0.21 8.39
CA ALA A 27 -10.51 -1.31 8.40
C ALA A 27 -11.05 -2.53 9.16
N ARG A 28 -11.73 -2.30 10.27
CA ARG A 28 -12.35 -3.39 11.06
C ARG A 28 -13.46 -4.07 10.28
N GLU A 29 -14.25 -3.31 9.52
CA GLU A 29 -15.29 -3.88 8.66
C GLU A 29 -14.69 -4.78 7.57
N LEU A 30 -13.47 -4.50 7.14
CA LEU A 30 -12.75 -5.30 6.16
C LEU A 30 -12.07 -6.53 6.79
N GLY A 31 -12.13 -6.67 8.11
CA GLY A 31 -11.53 -7.78 8.81
C GLY A 31 -10.14 -7.53 9.38
N PHE A 32 -9.69 -6.29 9.37
CA PHE A 32 -8.40 -5.92 9.93
C PHE A 32 -8.54 -5.55 11.41
N ALA A 33 -7.62 -6.04 12.23
CA ALA A 33 -7.57 -5.73 13.65
C ALA A 33 -6.52 -4.64 13.91
N SER A 34 -6.80 -3.76 14.86
CA SER A 34 -5.84 -2.75 15.28
C SER A 34 -5.93 -2.57 16.79
N SER A 35 -4.89 -1.98 17.37
CA SER A 35 -4.87 -1.65 18.79
C SER A 35 -5.38 -0.24 19.07
N TYR A 36 -5.83 0.48 18.04
CA TYR A 36 -6.31 1.84 18.19
C TYR A 36 -7.55 1.92 19.08
N SER A 37 -7.56 2.89 19.99
CA SER A 37 -8.69 3.18 20.85
C SER A 37 -9.02 4.67 20.78
N PRO A 38 -10.28 5.04 20.50
CA PRO A 38 -10.67 6.46 20.43
C PRO A 38 -10.61 7.19 21.78
N ASP A 39 -10.47 6.44 22.88
CA ASP A 39 -10.44 7.01 24.23
C ASP A 39 -9.09 7.62 24.63
N HIS A 40 -8.09 7.56 23.76
CA HIS A 40 -6.75 8.05 24.04
C HIS A 40 -6.53 9.55 23.85
N GLY A 41 -7.55 10.35 23.73
CA GLY A 41 -7.46 11.82 23.77
C GLY A 41 -6.64 12.52 22.69
N GLU A 42 -5.59 11.94 22.17
CA GLU A 42 -4.76 12.53 21.11
C GLU A 42 -4.93 11.76 19.80
N ALA A 43 -4.95 12.49 18.68
CA ALA A 43 -4.98 11.84 17.37
C ALA A 43 -3.65 11.12 17.14
N PRO A 44 -3.68 9.84 16.76
CA PRO A 44 -2.45 9.10 16.52
C PRO A 44 -1.74 9.62 15.27
N GLY A 45 -0.40 9.47 15.22
CA GLY A 45 0.35 9.73 14.02
C GLY A 45 0.23 8.56 13.04
N GLN A 46 0.20 7.35 13.57
CA GLN A 46 0.08 6.12 12.77
C GLN A 46 -0.75 5.07 13.50
N VAL A 47 -1.45 4.24 12.72
CA VAL A 47 -2.19 3.10 13.27
C VAL A 47 -1.88 1.88 12.40
N LEU A 48 -1.43 0.80 13.03
CA LEU A 48 -1.17 -0.47 12.35
C LEU A 48 -2.45 -1.32 12.36
N CYS A 49 -2.81 -1.84 11.20
CA CYS A 49 -3.97 -2.73 11.04
C CYS A 49 -3.50 -4.03 10.39
N GLU A 50 -3.93 -5.17 10.94
CA GLU A 50 -3.49 -6.49 10.47
C GLU A 50 -4.67 -7.41 10.18
N HIS A 51 -4.56 -8.15 9.08
CA HIS A 51 -5.53 -9.17 8.70
C HIS A 51 -4.94 -10.55 9.04
N GLY A 52 -5.45 -11.17 10.10
CA GLY A 52 -4.87 -12.39 10.64
C GLY A 52 -4.84 -13.58 9.68
N GLY A 53 -5.85 -13.73 8.86
CA GLY A 53 -5.95 -14.88 7.94
C GLY A 53 -4.96 -14.83 6.79
N SER A 54 -4.63 -13.65 6.30
CA SER A 54 -3.75 -13.49 5.13
C SER A 54 -2.35 -13.02 5.48
N GLY A 55 -2.18 -12.39 6.64
CA GLY A 55 -0.95 -11.73 6.97
C GLY A 55 -0.76 -10.39 6.28
N THR A 56 -1.80 -9.91 5.58
CA THR A 56 -1.79 -8.56 5.01
C THR A 56 -1.86 -7.54 6.14
N SER A 57 -1.12 -6.46 6.01
CA SER A 57 -1.20 -5.38 6.99
C SER A 57 -1.11 -4.04 6.30
N PHE A 58 -1.61 -3.01 6.96
CA PHE A 58 -1.36 -1.65 6.50
C PHE A 58 -1.18 -0.72 7.69
N THR A 59 -0.40 0.34 7.44
CA THR A 59 -0.19 1.40 8.40
C THR A 59 -0.91 2.63 7.87
N LEU A 60 -1.79 3.19 8.68
CA LEU A 60 -2.52 4.41 8.35
C LEU A 60 -1.77 5.58 8.95
N GLY A 61 -1.33 6.52 8.12
CA GLY A 61 -0.60 7.70 8.57
C GLY A 61 -1.50 8.92 8.60
N PHE A 62 -1.51 9.63 9.72
CA PHE A 62 -2.38 10.80 9.93
C PHE A 62 -1.55 12.06 10.13
N THR A 63 -2.01 13.16 9.52
CA THR A 63 -1.44 14.48 9.71
C THR A 63 -2.56 15.40 10.11
N LYS A 64 -2.43 16.06 11.26
CA LYS A 64 -3.45 16.95 11.80
C LYS A 64 -4.83 16.29 11.91
N GLY A 65 -4.84 15.01 12.27
CA GLY A 65 -6.06 14.24 12.49
C GLY A 65 -6.72 13.69 11.24
N ALA A 66 -6.13 13.90 10.05
CA ALA A 66 -6.68 13.40 8.80
C ALA A 66 -5.73 12.37 8.17
N LEU A 67 -6.31 11.33 7.59
CA LEU A 67 -5.53 10.26 6.93
C LEU A 67 -4.86 10.83 5.69
N THR A 68 -3.52 10.75 5.63
CA THR A 68 -2.74 11.23 4.49
C THR A 68 -2.00 10.13 3.77
N ASP A 69 -1.70 9.02 4.44
CA ASP A 69 -0.89 7.95 3.88
C ASP A 69 -1.46 6.59 4.24
N ILE A 70 -1.47 5.68 3.26
CA ILE A 70 -1.82 4.28 3.49
C ILE A 70 -0.66 3.45 2.98
N HIS A 71 0.07 2.80 3.92
CA HIS A 71 1.18 1.90 3.60
C HIS A 71 0.64 0.48 3.66
N LEU A 72 0.60 -0.20 2.53
CA LEU A 72 0.04 -1.54 2.43
C LEU A 72 1.15 -2.56 2.22
N TYR A 73 1.18 -3.59 3.06
CA TYR A 73 2.17 -4.67 2.99
C TYR A 73 1.54 -5.95 2.47
N ARG A 74 2.31 -6.68 1.66
CA ARG A 74 1.86 -7.89 1.00
C ARG A 74 1.42 -8.96 2.00
N PHE A 75 0.41 -9.76 1.60
CA PHE A 75 -0.01 -10.93 2.37
C PHE A 75 1.17 -11.89 2.55
N ARG A 76 1.19 -12.62 3.67
CA ARG A 76 2.23 -13.60 3.97
C ARG A 76 1.83 -15.02 3.57
N VAL A 77 0.55 -15.25 3.36
CA VAL A 77 0.00 -16.53 2.91
C VAL A 77 -0.22 -16.41 1.41
N GLU A 78 0.54 -17.17 0.60
CA GLU A 78 0.54 -17.02 -0.85
C GLU A 78 -0.81 -17.29 -1.54
N ASP A 79 -1.61 -18.18 -0.97
CA ASP A 79 -2.95 -18.48 -1.49
C ASP A 79 -4.05 -17.72 -0.75
N ALA A 80 -3.70 -16.65 -0.04
CA ALA A 80 -4.67 -15.84 0.68
C ALA A 80 -5.71 -15.23 -0.27
N ASP A 81 -6.95 -15.12 0.23
CA ASP A 81 -8.03 -14.49 -0.53
C ASP A 81 -7.98 -12.97 -0.40
N VAL A 82 -6.84 -12.40 -0.75
CA VAL A 82 -6.64 -10.95 -0.79
C VAL A 82 -5.99 -10.61 -2.12
N THR A 83 -6.61 -9.70 -2.86
CA THR A 83 -6.08 -9.20 -4.12
C THR A 83 -6.00 -7.68 -4.04
N VAL A 84 -4.81 -7.14 -4.29
CA VAL A 84 -4.59 -5.70 -4.30
C VAL A 84 -4.41 -5.28 -5.75
N VAL A 85 -5.27 -4.39 -6.24
CA VAL A 85 -5.28 -4.01 -7.65
C VAL A 85 -5.03 -2.51 -7.84
N LEU A 86 -4.26 -2.19 -8.88
CA LEU A 86 -4.05 -0.83 -9.33
C LEU A 86 -4.35 -0.81 -10.82
N ASP A 87 -5.35 -0.04 -11.22
CA ASP A 87 -5.76 0.05 -12.62
C ASP A 87 -6.01 -1.34 -13.23
N GLY A 88 -6.66 -2.22 -12.45
CA GLY A 88 -7.00 -3.56 -12.90
C GLY A 88 -5.87 -4.59 -12.84
N LEU A 89 -4.68 -4.18 -12.41
CA LEU A 89 -3.52 -5.07 -12.33
C LEU A 89 -3.29 -5.52 -10.88
N ASP A 90 -3.00 -6.82 -10.70
CA ASP A 90 -2.70 -7.37 -9.38
C ASP A 90 -1.28 -6.92 -8.99
N VAL A 91 -1.19 -6.07 -7.97
CA VAL A 91 0.09 -5.44 -7.58
C VAL A 91 1.05 -6.44 -6.98
N PHE A 92 0.57 -7.32 -6.11
CA PHE A 92 1.43 -8.21 -5.34
C PHE A 92 1.63 -9.60 -5.96
N ARG A 93 0.87 -9.95 -7.00
CA ARG A 93 1.03 -11.24 -7.68
C ARG A 93 1.55 -11.13 -9.11
N THR A 94 1.65 -9.91 -9.65
CA THR A 94 2.28 -9.68 -10.94
C THR A 94 3.77 -9.46 -10.70
N PRO A 95 4.66 -10.13 -11.44
CA PRO A 95 6.10 -9.87 -11.28
C PRO A 95 6.41 -8.38 -11.41
N SER A 96 7.32 -7.89 -10.58
CA SER A 96 7.60 -6.46 -10.45
C SER A 96 7.86 -5.75 -11.78
N GLU A 97 8.73 -6.32 -12.60
CA GLU A 97 9.07 -5.71 -13.89
C GLU A 97 7.87 -5.68 -14.84
N GLU A 98 7.10 -6.77 -14.86
CA GLU A 98 5.91 -6.84 -15.70
C GLU A 98 4.86 -5.82 -15.25
N LEU A 99 4.70 -5.66 -13.95
CA LEU A 99 3.75 -4.68 -13.41
C LEU A 99 4.10 -3.27 -13.88
N LEU A 100 5.39 -2.91 -13.78
CA LEU A 100 5.85 -1.59 -14.20
C LEU A 100 5.70 -1.38 -15.70
N GLU A 101 6.00 -2.40 -16.50
CA GLU A 101 5.81 -2.34 -17.95
C GLU A 101 4.34 -2.12 -18.31
N ARG A 102 3.44 -2.86 -17.66
CA ARG A 102 2.00 -2.74 -17.93
C ARG A 102 1.47 -1.37 -17.52
N LEU A 103 1.95 -0.83 -16.40
CA LEU A 103 1.55 0.51 -15.98
C LEU A 103 2.05 1.57 -16.97
N ALA A 104 3.27 1.43 -17.46
CA ALA A 104 3.81 2.34 -18.47
C ALA A 104 3.02 2.27 -19.78
N GLU A 105 2.62 1.08 -20.20
CA GLU A 105 1.80 0.87 -21.39
C GLU A 105 0.43 1.56 -21.28
N ARG A 106 -0.06 1.70 -20.05
CA ARG A 106 -1.33 2.37 -19.78
C ARG A 106 -1.18 3.89 -19.66
N GLY A 107 0.03 4.41 -19.87
CA GLY A 107 0.29 5.83 -19.87
C GLY A 107 0.72 6.41 -18.54
N HIS A 108 0.99 5.57 -17.55
CA HIS A 108 1.45 6.03 -16.23
C HIS A 108 2.97 6.25 -16.24
N ALA A 109 3.42 7.41 -15.77
CA ALA A 109 4.85 7.67 -15.63
C ALA A 109 5.41 6.83 -14.49
N VAL A 110 6.53 6.18 -14.74
CA VAL A 110 7.22 5.36 -13.74
C VAL A 110 8.63 5.88 -13.55
N GLU A 111 9.01 6.17 -12.32
CA GLU A 111 10.37 6.58 -11.97
C GLU A 111 11.01 5.48 -11.12
N GLN A 112 12.03 4.83 -11.67
CA GLN A 112 12.75 3.76 -10.99
C GLN A 112 14.02 4.30 -10.37
N ASN A 113 14.37 3.78 -9.18
CA ASN A 113 15.66 4.12 -8.57
C ASN A 113 16.42 2.84 -8.21
N ASP A 114 17.70 3.01 -7.85
CA ASP A 114 18.61 1.88 -7.60
C ASP A 114 18.37 1.18 -6.26
N SER A 115 17.56 1.76 -5.38
CA SER A 115 17.31 1.19 -4.06
C SER A 115 16.11 0.24 -3.99
N GLY A 116 15.48 -0.05 -5.13
CA GLY A 116 14.32 -0.93 -5.17
C GLY A 116 13.00 -0.24 -4.89
N VAL A 117 13.01 1.09 -4.90
CA VAL A 117 11.79 1.90 -4.71
C VAL A 117 11.40 2.49 -6.05
N ASP A 118 10.20 2.22 -6.50
CA ASP A 118 9.70 2.72 -7.77
C ASP A 118 8.50 3.63 -7.52
N THR A 119 8.48 4.76 -8.17
CA THR A 119 7.48 5.81 -7.94
C THR A 119 6.61 6.01 -9.17
N LEU A 120 5.32 6.16 -8.93
CA LEU A 120 4.35 6.57 -9.93
C LEU A 120 3.90 7.97 -9.54
N PRO A 121 4.67 9.01 -9.92
CA PRO A 121 4.49 10.35 -9.35
C PRO A 121 3.14 11.00 -9.66
N GLU A 122 2.59 10.74 -10.83
CA GLU A 122 1.28 11.29 -11.20
C GLU A 122 0.14 10.68 -10.41
N LEU A 123 0.32 9.44 -9.93
CA LEU A 123 -0.67 8.73 -9.14
C LEU A 123 -0.44 8.89 -7.64
N LYS A 124 0.70 9.43 -7.24
CA LYS A 124 1.13 9.52 -5.84
C LYS A 124 1.15 8.14 -5.19
N VAL A 125 1.70 7.18 -5.92
CA VAL A 125 1.84 5.79 -5.49
C VAL A 125 3.31 5.39 -5.54
N VAL A 126 3.76 4.67 -4.53
CA VAL A 126 5.12 4.12 -4.46
C VAL A 126 5.01 2.63 -4.27
N VAL A 127 5.83 1.86 -4.98
CA VAL A 127 5.92 0.40 -4.80
C VAL A 127 7.37 0.03 -4.54
N SER A 128 7.60 -0.97 -3.71
CA SER A 128 8.95 -1.41 -3.41
C SER A 128 9.00 -2.82 -2.85
N ASN A 129 10.24 -3.32 -2.68
CA ASN A 129 10.52 -4.58 -2.02
C ASN A 129 11.16 -4.25 -0.67
N GLU A 130 10.41 -4.47 0.42
CA GLU A 130 10.87 -4.13 1.78
C GLU A 130 11.43 -5.33 2.53
N SER A 131 10.91 -6.53 2.29
CA SER A 131 11.21 -7.71 3.08
C SER A 131 11.37 -8.94 2.19
N SER A 132 12.38 -8.91 1.30
CA SER A 132 12.58 -9.97 0.30
C SER A 132 12.72 -11.38 0.90
N PHE A 133 13.18 -11.52 2.13
CA PHE A 133 13.35 -12.82 2.76
C PHE A 133 12.04 -13.51 3.13
N GLU A 134 10.95 -12.78 3.21
CA GLU A 134 9.65 -13.31 3.61
C GLU A 134 8.76 -13.69 2.44
N TYR A 135 9.19 -13.40 1.22
CA TYR A 135 8.39 -13.57 0.00
C TYR A 135 9.17 -14.32 -1.07
N PRO A 136 8.47 -14.86 -2.08
CA PRO A 136 9.13 -15.63 -3.13
C PRO A 136 10.25 -14.85 -3.83
N MET A 137 11.35 -15.54 -4.10
CA MET A 137 12.48 -15.00 -4.82
C MET A 137 12.77 -15.85 -6.05
N ASP A 138 13.45 -15.28 -7.04
CA ASP A 138 13.84 -16.01 -8.24
C ASP A 138 15.13 -16.84 -7.98
N GLU A 139 15.65 -17.51 -9.00
CA GLU A 139 16.83 -18.35 -8.89
C GLU A 139 18.09 -17.58 -8.50
N GLU A 140 18.10 -16.28 -8.76
CA GLU A 140 19.25 -15.42 -8.44
C GLU A 140 19.13 -14.80 -7.04
N GLY A 141 18.05 -15.07 -6.33
CA GLY A 141 17.83 -14.54 -5.00
C GLY A 141 17.20 -13.15 -4.99
N ASP A 142 16.64 -12.70 -6.12
CA ASP A 142 15.97 -11.42 -6.22
C ASP A 142 14.46 -11.58 -5.99
N PRO A 143 13.82 -10.59 -5.35
CA PRO A 143 12.37 -10.66 -5.13
C PRO A 143 11.64 -10.63 -6.47
N ILE A 144 10.62 -11.49 -6.60
CA ILE A 144 9.82 -11.59 -7.82
C ILE A 144 8.74 -10.52 -7.84
N HIS A 145 8.15 -10.23 -6.69
CA HIS A 145 7.01 -9.32 -6.57
C HIS A 145 7.33 -8.16 -5.65
N PHE A 146 6.59 -7.06 -5.83
CA PHE A 146 6.59 -6.00 -4.83
C PHE A 146 5.90 -6.53 -3.57
N ASP A 147 6.34 -6.08 -2.42
CA ASP A 147 5.74 -6.45 -1.13
C ASP A 147 5.24 -5.23 -0.34
N TYR A 148 5.33 -4.06 -0.93
CA TYR A 148 4.93 -2.80 -0.29
C TYR A 148 4.37 -1.84 -1.33
N VAL A 149 3.27 -1.15 -0.96
CA VAL A 149 2.75 -0.07 -1.78
C VAL A 149 2.25 1.05 -0.85
N LEU A 150 2.55 2.29 -1.25
CA LEU A 150 2.10 3.48 -0.54
C LEU A 150 1.12 4.24 -1.43
N VAL A 151 -0.03 4.61 -0.87
CA VAL A 151 -0.97 5.54 -1.48
C VAL A 151 -0.99 6.78 -0.59
N THR A 152 -0.68 7.94 -1.13
CA THR A 152 -0.57 9.15 -0.34
C THR A 152 -1.26 10.33 -1.02
N SER A 153 -1.64 11.33 -0.21
CA SER A 153 -2.16 12.60 -0.71
C SER A 153 -1.05 13.65 -0.83
N VAL A 154 0.14 13.32 -0.33
CA VAL A 154 1.26 14.26 -0.30
C VAL A 154 2.04 14.19 -1.61
N ASP A 155 2.35 15.35 -2.21
CA ASP A 155 3.17 15.41 -3.41
C ASP A 155 4.61 14.99 -3.08
N PHE A 156 5.23 14.25 -4.00
CA PHE A 156 6.61 13.82 -3.83
C PHE A 156 7.61 14.95 -4.05
N GLY A 157 7.15 16.07 -4.57
CA GLY A 157 7.98 17.21 -4.86
C GLY A 157 8.83 17.04 -6.11
N PRO A 158 9.59 18.08 -6.47
CA PRO A 158 10.44 18.02 -7.64
C PRO A 158 11.56 17.00 -7.44
N ARG A 159 11.82 16.23 -8.48
CA ARG A 159 12.79 15.13 -8.45
C ARG A 159 14.14 15.52 -8.97
N GLY A 160 14.50 16.49 -9.35
CA GLY A 160 15.82 16.86 -9.83
C GLY A 160 16.75 17.30 -8.75
N ASP A 161 16.32 17.04 -7.67
CA ASP A 161 16.94 17.37 -6.45
C ASP A 161 18.12 16.47 -6.17
#